data_6420098a2b0bc515db10132108bab1b7
#
_entry.id   6420098a2b0bc515db10132108bab1b7
#
_cell.length_a   1.000
_cell.length_b   1.000
_cell.length_c   1.000
_cell.angle_alpha   90.00
_cell.angle_beta   90.00
_cell.angle_gamma   90.00
#
_symmetry.space_group_name_H-M   'P 1'
#
loop_
_entity.id
_entity.type
_entity.pdbx_description
1 polymer ?
#
loop_
_entity_poly.entity_id
_entity_poly.type
_entity_poly.pdbx_seq_one_letter_code
_entity_poly.pdbx_strand_id
1 'polypeptide(L)'
;MEFFVTTASQVGDDQWDLPGLGEWTVRDLVGHTARAMLTVQQFTSRDETLIAEVPSSVAYYQRAFAGEGTNARVADRGRQTAQSLGPDLPSAVARLASEVSALIDALPDDHIFASLIGGITLVDYLPTRTVELVVHTLDLQAATGIKGEPPRDAMLSTLHLLAELAVDTPNAGHLALLATGRDAWVGPFSVIG
;
A
#
# COMPACT_ATOMS: atom_id res chain seq x y z
N MET A 1 -3.59 1.16 -9.37
CA MET A 1 -2.30 1.78 -9.78
C MET A 1 -2.52 3.15 -10.41
N GLU A 2 -3.47 3.34 -11.32
CA GLU A 2 -3.73 4.62 -12.04
C GLU A 2 -3.89 5.83 -11.10
N PHE A 3 -4.64 5.69 -10.00
CA PHE A 3 -4.82 6.75 -9.00
C PHE A 3 -3.49 7.28 -8.45
N PHE A 4 -2.57 6.38 -8.09
CA PHE A 4 -1.24 6.75 -7.62
C PHE A 4 -0.39 7.40 -8.73
N VAL A 5 -0.35 6.82 -9.92
CA VAL A 5 0.41 7.34 -11.08
C VAL A 5 -0.05 8.77 -11.40
N THR A 6 -1.38 8.98 -11.48
CA THR A 6 -1.96 10.29 -11.76
C THR A 6 -1.62 11.32 -10.69
N THR A 7 -1.71 10.94 -9.41
CA THR A 7 -1.36 11.85 -8.30
C THR A 7 0.13 12.17 -8.30
N ALA A 8 1.00 11.18 -8.44
CA ALA A 8 2.45 11.38 -8.48
C ALA A 8 2.91 12.25 -9.65
N SER A 9 2.23 12.19 -10.80
CA SER A 9 2.53 13.03 -11.97
C SER A 9 2.18 14.51 -11.81
N GLN A 10 1.38 14.85 -10.80
CA GLN A 10 0.97 16.23 -10.50
C GLN A 10 1.81 16.88 -9.40
N VAL A 11 2.74 16.16 -8.78
CA VAL A 11 3.64 16.71 -7.75
C VAL A 11 4.56 17.74 -8.39
N GLY A 12 4.50 18.98 -7.91
CA GLY A 12 5.34 20.07 -8.39
C GLY A 12 6.81 19.90 -8.01
N ASP A 13 7.71 20.48 -8.80
CA ASP A 13 9.15 20.38 -8.58
C ASP A 13 9.60 20.88 -7.19
N ASP A 14 8.89 21.85 -6.63
CA ASP A 14 9.13 22.44 -5.31
C ASP A 14 8.48 21.65 -4.15
N GLN A 15 7.68 20.62 -4.44
CA GLN A 15 6.98 19.85 -3.42
C GLN A 15 7.71 18.59 -2.97
N TRP A 16 8.68 18.09 -3.74
CA TRP A 16 9.33 16.81 -3.49
C TRP A 16 10.00 16.66 -2.13
N ASP A 17 10.53 17.77 -1.61
CA ASP A 17 11.25 17.82 -0.32
C ASP A 17 10.38 18.34 0.84
N LEU A 18 9.09 18.62 0.58
CA LEU A 18 8.13 18.97 1.63
C LEU A 18 7.83 17.76 2.53
N PRO A 19 7.37 18.00 3.78
CA PRO A 19 6.88 16.93 4.64
C PRO A 19 5.76 16.12 3.97
N GLY A 20 5.92 14.82 3.94
CA GLY A 20 4.95 13.88 3.40
C GLY A 20 4.14 13.21 4.51
N LEU A 21 4.64 12.10 5.08
CA LEU A 21 3.99 11.36 6.15
C LEU A 21 5.01 11.05 7.26
N GLY A 22 4.73 11.46 8.50
CA GLY A 22 5.65 11.26 9.62
C GLY A 22 7.02 11.90 9.35
N GLU A 23 8.07 11.07 9.27
CA GLU A 23 9.45 11.53 8.98
C GLU A 23 9.75 11.59 7.46
N TRP A 24 8.83 11.13 6.61
CA TRP A 24 9.05 11.08 5.18
C TRP A 24 8.82 12.43 4.51
N THR A 25 9.64 12.73 3.54
CA THR A 25 9.34 13.73 2.53
C THR A 25 8.29 13.20 1.54
N VAL A 26 7.74 14.06 0.71
CA VAL A 26 6.86 13.66 -0.42
C VAL A 26 7.58 12.63 -1.31
N ARG A 27 8.86 12.84 -1.58
CA ARG A 27 9.72 11.91 -2.34
C ARG A 27 9.78 10.52 -1.70
N ASP A 28 10.00 10.45 -0.39
CA ASP A 28 10.09 9.20 0.36
C ASP A 28 8.74 8.48 0.38
N LEU A 29 7.63 9.23 0.53
CA LEU A 29 6.28 8.70 0.49
C LEU A 29 5.94 8.10 -0.87
N VAL A 30 6.30 8.77 -1.97
CA VAL A 30 6.15 8.22 -3.33
C VAL A 30 7.00 6.96 -3.49
N GLY A 31 8.24 6.95 -3.00
CA GLY A 31 9.09 5.75 -2.99
C GLY A 31 8.48 4.60 -2.20
N HIS A 32 7.93 4.89 -1.02
CA HIS A 32 7.25 3.89 -0.21
C HIS A 32 6.01 3.34 -0.91
N THR A 33 5.15 4.20 -1.45
CA THR A 33 3.94 3.80 -2.17
C THR A 33 4.27 2.93 -3.39
N ALA A 34 5.33 3.25 -4.13
CA ALA A 34 5.80 2.47 -5.27
C ALA A 34 6.20 1.03 -4.88
N ARG A 35 6.58 0.78 -3.63
CA ARG A 35 6.87 -0.57 -3.14
C ARG A 35 5.69 -1.51 -3.25
N ALA A 36 4.46 -1.01 -3.17
CA ALA A 36 3.28 -1.85 -3.36
C ALA A 36 3.28 -2.55 -4.73
N MET A 37 3.83 -1.90 -5.74
CA MET A 37 4.01 -2.46 -7.09
C MET A 37 5.31 -3.27 -7.20
N LEU A 38 6.43 -2.74 -6.70
CA LEU A 38 7.72 -3.42 -6.76
C LEU A 38 7.72 -4.79 -6.08
N THR A 39 7.01 -4.95 -4.97
CA THR A 39 6.93 -6.25 -4.29
C THR A 39 6.17 -7.29 -5.10
N VAL A 40 5.17 -6.91 -5.89
CA VAL A 40 4.52 -7.83 -6.85
C VAL A 40 5.56 -8.34 -7.85
N GLN A 41 6.31 -7.42 -8.49
CA GLN A 41 7.35 -7.78 -9.46
C GLN A 41 8.45 -8.65 -8.85
N GLN A 42 8.95 -8.27 -7.67
CA GLN A 42 10.04 -8.98 -7.00
C GLN A 42 9.66 -10.39 -6.53
N PHE A 43 8.43 -10.57 -6.06
CA PHE A 43 7.98 -11.87 -5.54
C PHE A 43 7.61 -12.84 -6.66
N THR A 44 7.17 -12.34 -7.81
CA THR A 44 6.94 -13.18 -9.00
C THR A 44 8.22 -13.77 -9.57
N SER A 45 9.35 -13.05 -9.45
CA SER A 45 10.64 -13.46 -10.01
C SER A 45 11.35 -14.57 -9.20
N ARG A 46 10.77 -15.04 -8.10
CA ARG A 46 11.36 -16.08 -7.26
C ARG A 46 10.91 -17.45 -7.73
N ASP A 47 11.86 -18.22 -8.22
CA ASP A 47 11.66 -19.60 -8.68
C ASP A 47 11.76 -20.56 -7.47
N GLU A 48 10.69 -20.65 -6.69
CA GLU A 48 10.59 -21.55 -5.54
C GLU A 48 9.31 -22.39 -5.65
N THR A 49 9.40 -23.69 -5.30
CA THR A 49 8.22 -24.53 -5.12
C THR A 49 7.53 -24.12 -3.83
N LEU A 50 6.50 -23.29 -3.95
CA LEU A 50 5.81 -22.68 -2.82
C LEU A 50 4.46 -23.35 -2.57
N ILE A 51 4.11 -23.38 -1.29
CA ILE A 51 2.73 -23.61 -0.84
C ILE A 51 2.16 -22.32 -0.30
N ALA A 52 0.85 -22.11 -0.44
CA ALA A 52 0.15 -20.95 0.10
C ALA A 52 0.00 -21.11 1.62
N GLU A 53 1.01 -20.64 2.37
CA GLU A 53 1.03 -20.69 3.84
C GLU A 53 0.23 -19.55 4.48
N VAL A 54 0.04 -18.45 3.74
CA VAL A 54 -0.72 -17.27 4.16
C VAL A 54 -2.10 -17.35 3.50
N PRO A 55 -3.15 -17.65 4.28
CA PRO A 55 -4.44 -18.05 3.71
C PRO A 55 -5.33 -16.88 3.28
N SER A 56 -4.96 -15.62 3.56
CA SER A 56 -5.76 -14.46 3.20
C SER A 56 -4.99 -13.15 3.34
N SER A 57 -5.54 -12.07 2.78
CA SER A 57 -5.05 -10.69 2.96
C SER A 57 -5.02 -10.28 4.44
N VAL A 58 -6.02 -10.66 5.23
CA VAL A 58 -6.09 -10.41 6.69
C VAL A 58 -4.92 -11.10 7.39
N ALA A 59 -4.72 -12.40 7.14
CA ALA A 59 -3.61 -13.15 7.72
C ALA A 59 -2.24 -12.58 7.33
N TYR A 60 -2.13 -12.03 6.11
CA TYR A 60 -0.93 -11.31 5.68
C TYR A 60 -0.63 -10.12 6.59
N TYR A 61 -1.60 -9.22 6.80
CA TYR A 61 -1.41 -8.06 7.66
C TYR A 61 -1.12 -8.44 9.11
N GLN A 62 -1.89 -9.36 9.68
CA GLN A 62 -1.68 -9.84 11.05
C GLN A 62 -0.25 -10.36 11.26
N ARG A 63 0.30 -11.11 10.31
CA ARG A 63 1.69 -11.61 10.37
C ARG A 63 2.72 -10.51 10.11
N ALA A 64 2.46 -9.61 9.16
CA ALA A 64 3.39 -8.54 8.78
C ALA A 64 3.60 -7.53 9.92
N PHE A 65 2.57 -7.26 10.72
CA PHE A 65 2.61 -6.31 11.83
C PHE A 65 2.88 -6.94 13.21
N ALA A 66 2.97 -8.26 13.31
CA ALA A 66 3.30 -8.95 14.56
C ALA A 66 4.74 -8.72 15.07
N GLY A 67 5.61 -8.09 14.26
CA GLY A 67 7.04 -7.91 14.57
C GLY A 67 7.34 -6.52 15.16
N GLU A 68 8.12 -6.47 16.25
CA GLU A 68 8.64 -5.20 16.79
C GLU A 68 9.66 -4.52 15.85
N GLY A 69 9.73 -3.19 15.86
CA GLY A 69 10.72 -2.40 15.12
C GLY A 69 10.47 -2.26 13.62
N THR A 70 9.23 -2.44 13.19
CA THR A 70 8.85 -2.42 11.78
C THR A 70 8.97 -1.03 11.16
N ASN A 71 8.61 0.04 11.89
CA ASN A 71 8.49 1.40 11.34
C ASN A 71 9.80 1.99 10.80
N ALA A 72 10.91 1.88 11.54
CA ALA A 72 12.20 2.41 11.09
C ALA A 72 12.71 1.70 9.82
N ARG A 73 12.58 0.36 9.76
CA ARG A 73 12.94 -0.42 8.57
C ARG A 73 12.04 -0.14 7.37
N VAL A 74 10.75 0.16 7.62
CA VAL A 74 9.81 0.57 6.58
C VAL A 74 10.21 1.93 6.02
N ALA A 75 10.57 2.88 6.90
CA ALA A 75 11.02 4.21 6.51
C ALA A 75 12.27 4.16 5.62
N ASP A 76 13.29 3.40 6.03
CA ASP A 76 14.52 3.24 5.25
C ASP A 76 14.27 2.59 3.88
N ARG A 77 13.41 1.59 3.80
CA ARG A 77 13.05 0.97 2.52
C ARG A 77 12.32 1.93 1.58
N GLY A 78 11.48 2.82 2.10
CA GLY A 78 10.83 3.88 1.30
C GLY A 78 11.88 4.80 0.66
N ARG A 79 12.83 5.34 1.46
CA ARG A 79 13.93 6.18 0.99
C ARG A 79 14.81 5.48 -0.06
N GLN A 80 15.22 4.25 0.21
CA GLN A 80 16.02 3.44 -0.74
C GLN A 80 15.27 3.23 -2.06
N THR A 81 13.97 2.98 -2.01
CA THR A 81 13.16 2.80 -3.21
C THR A 81 13.09 4.10 -4.01
N ALA A 82 12.83 5.25 -3.38
CA ALA A 82 12.83 6.53 -4.06
C ALA A 82 14.16 6.81 -4.77
N GLN A 83 15.29 6.51 -4.11
CA GLN A 83 16.63 6.64 -4.69
C GLN A 83 16.84 5.70 -5.88
N SER A 84 16.38 4.44 -5.78
CA SER A 84 16.55 3.44 -6.84
C SER A 84 15.71 3.72 -8.09
N LEU A 85 14.55 4.37 -7.93
CA LEU A 85 13.69 4.79 -9.04
C LEU A 85 14.28 5.99 -9.81
N GLY A 86 15.23 6.69 -9.20
CA GLY A 86 15.95 7.80 -9.85
C GLY A 86 15.27 9.17 -9.68
N PRO A 87 15.80 10.21 -10.34
CA PRO A 87 15.34 11.58 -10.13
C PRO A 87 13.94 11.87 -10.71
N ASP A 88 13.57 11.20 -11.79
CA ASP A 88 12.25 11.34 -12.44
C ASP A 88 11.28 10.27 -11.89
N LEU A 89 10.79 10.49 -10.68
CA LEU A 89 9.87 9.58 -10.01
C LEU A 89 8.54 9.41 -10.76
N PRO A 90 7.89 10.46 -11.32
CA PRO A 90 6.66 10.29 -12.06
C PRO A 90 6.78 9.30 -13.23
N SER A 91 7.78 9.48 -14.08
CA SER A 91 8.02 8.57 -15.20
C SER A 91 8.38 7.14 -14.76
N ALA A 92 9.18 7.01 -13.69
CA ALA A 92 9.55 5.72 -13.13
C ALA A 92 8.34 4.97 -12.56
N VAL A 93 7.46 5.68 -11.82
CA VAL A 93 6.21 5.13 -11.25
C VAL A 93 5.25 4.71 -12.37
N ALA A 94 5.09 5.53 -13.42
CA ALA A 94 4.22 5.20 -14.55
C ALA A 94 4.70 3.94 -15.30
N ARG A 95 6.00 3.84 -15.56
CA ARG A 95 6.61 2.66 -16.19
C ARG A 95 6.41 1.41 -15.33
N LEU A 96 6.70 1.50 -14.02
CA LEU A 96 6.52 0.40 -13.09
C LEU A 96 5.06 -0.06 -13.04
N ALA A 97 4.10 0.86 -13.01
CA ALA A 97 2.68 0.53 -13.02
C ALA A 97 2.27 -0.24 -14.28
N SER A 98 2.79 0.16 -15.45
CA SER A 98 2.53 -0.53 -16.72
C SER A 98 3.11 -1.95 -16.73
N GLU A 99 4.36 -2.11 -16.27
CA GLU A 99 5.03 -3.41 -16.18
C GLU A 99 4.31 -4.36 -15.22
N VAL A 100 3.91 -3.87 -14.04
CA VAL A 100 3.22 -4.67 -13.03
C VAL A 100 1.79 -5.02 -13.47
N SER A 101 1.10 -4.11 -14.16
CA SER A 101 -0.22 -4.43 -14.72
C SER A 101 -0.13 -5.57 -15.73
N ALA A 102 0.80 -5.48 -16.68
CA ALA A 102 0.99 -6.54 -17.66
C ALA A 102 1.41 -7.89 -17.02
N LEU A 103 2.20 -7.83 -15.93
CA LEU A 103 2.58 -9.01 -15.18
C LEU A 103 1.37 -9.66 -14.50
N ILE A 104 0.54 -8.87 -13.80
CA ILE A 104 -0.67 -9.38 -13.13
C ILE A 104 -1.63 -10.01 -14.14
N ASP A 105 -1.85 -9.35 -15.29
CA ASP A 105 -2.73 -9.84 -16.34
C ASP A 105 -2.27 -11.17 -16.97
N ALA A 106 -0.96 -11.47 -16.86
CA ALA A 106 -0.38 -12.72 -17.38
C ALA A 106 -0.38 -13.89 -16.38
N LEU A 107 -0.68 -13.62 -15.11
CA LEU A 107 -0.64 -14.64 -14.04
C LEU A 107 -2.04 -15.18 -13.74
N PRO A 108 -2.17 -16.49 -13.41
CA PRO A 108 -3.43 -17.02 -12.90
C PRO A 108 -3.68 -16.53 -11.45
N ASP A 109 -4.94 -16.46 -11.05
CA ASP A 109 -5.36 -15.98 -9.72
C ASP A 109 -4.76 -16.79 -8.57
N ASP A 110 -4.50 -18.06 -8.78
CA ASP A 110 -3.91 -19.01 -7.82
C ASP A 110 -2.37 -19.03 -7.86
N HIS A 111 -1.73 -18.17 -8.67
CA HIS A 111 -0.28 -18.03 -8.66
C HIS A 111 0.24 -17.69 -7.26
N ILE A 112 1.25 -18.43 -6.78
CA ILE A 112 1.79 -18.25 -5.44
C ILE A 112 3.06 -17.39 -5.47
N PHE A 113 3.04 -16.31 -4.71
CA PHE A 113 4.21 -15.44 -4.49
C PHE A 113 5.00 -15.84 -3.26
N ALA A 114 6.31 -15.77 -3.35
CA ALA A 114 7.22 -15.85 -2.19
C ALA A 114 7.27 -14.52 -1.43
N SER A 115 6.24 -14.21 -0.65
CA SER A 115 6.25 -12.99 0.16
C SER A 115 7.27 -13.07 1.30
N LEU A 116 7.53 -11.95 1.99
CA LEU A 116 8.44 -11.91 3.14
C LEU A 116 7.96 -12.73 4.35
N ILE A 117 6.69 -13.13 4.36
CA ILE A 117 6.03 -13.81 5.49
C ILE A 117 5.45 -15.18 5.10
N GLY A 118 5.84 -15.71 3.96
CA GLY A 118 5.41 -17.01 3.43
C GLY A 118 4.72 -16.92 2.08
N GLY A 119 4.41 -18.07 1.49
CA GLY A 119 3.69 -18.16 0.22
C GLY A 119 2.25 -17.65 0.36
N ILE A 120 1.82 -16.84 -0.61
CA ILE A 120 0.47 -16.27 -0.68
C ILE A 120 -0.01 -16.26 -2.13
N THR A 121 -1.29 -16.54 -2.38
CA THR A 121 -1.84 -16.48 -3.73
C THR A 121 -1.95 -15.04 -4.25
N LEU A 122 -1.97 -14.87 -5.57
CA LEU A 122 -2.16 -13.57 -6.21
C LEU A 122 -3.44 -12.89 -5.71
N VAL A 123 -4.55 -13.61 -5.72
CA VAL A 123 -5.87 -13.10 -5.31
C VAL A 123 -5.90 -12.63 -3.85
N ASP A 124 -5.15 -13.29 -2.96
CA ASP A 124 -5.04 -12.90 -1.55
C ASP A 124 -4.01 -11.79 -1.31
N TYR A 125 -3.01 -11.67 -2.18
CA TYR A 125 -1.97 -10.66 -2.05
C TYR A 125 -2.37 -9.28 -2.56
N LEU A 126 -3.04 -9.21 -3.72
CA LEU A 126 -3.40 -7.95 -4.38
C LEU A 126 -4.27 -6.99 -3.54
N PRO A 127 -5.24 -7.45 -2.74
CA PRO A 127 -5.99 -6.54 -1.86
C PRO A 127 -5.08 -5.78 -0.89
N THR A 128 -4.02 -6.42 -0.38
CA THR A 128 -3.05 -5.75 0.50
C THR A 128 -2.28 -4.64 -0.24
N ARG A 129 -1.93 -4.85 -1.51
CA ARG A 129 -1.26 -3.84 -2.34
C ARG A 129 -2.20 -2.71 -2.72
N THR A 130 -3.49 -3.02 -2.88
CA THR A 130 -4.52 -2.02 -3.15
C THR A 130 -4.68 -1.07 -1.96
N VAL A 131 -4.71 -1.57 -0.73
CA VAL A 131 -4.73 -0.74 0.49
C VAL A 131 -3.52 0.19 0.53
N GLU A 132 -2.30 -0.33 0.34
CA GLU A 132 -1.08 0.49 0.32
C GLU A 132 -1.14 1.61 -0.72
N LEU A 133 -1.57 1.27 -1.95
CA LEU A 133 -1.68 2.25 -3.03
C LEU A 133 -2.76 3.30 -2.75
N VAL A 134 -3.93 2.90 -2.23
CA VAL A 134 -5.03 3.83 -1.97
C VAL A 134 -4.69 4.75 -0.79
N VAL A 135 -4.31 4.18 0.35
CA VAL A 135 -4.10 4.95 1.58
C VAL A 135 -2.92 5.91 1.42
N HIS A 136 -1.77 5.44 0.93
CA HIS A 136 -0.61 6.30 0.76
C HIS A 136 -0.74 7.32 -0.39
N THR A 137 -1.63 7.07 -1.36
CA THR A 137 -1.97 8.12 -2.34
C THR A 137 -2.83 9.21 -1.70
N LEU A 138 -3.74 8.87 -0.80
CA LEU A 138 -4.48 9.85 -0.01
C LEU A 138 -3.56 10.65 0.92
N ASP A 139 -2.56 10.02 1.54
CA ASP A 139 -1.52 10.70 2.31
C ASP A 139 -0.73 11.69 1.43
N LEU A 140 -0.36 11.26 0.21
CA LEU A 140 0.32 12.11 -0.77
C LEU A 140 -0.54 13.32 -1.16
N GLN A 141 -1.83 13.12 -1.36
CA GLN A 141 -2.78 14.22 -1.63
C GLN A 141 -2.89 15.19 -0.44
N ALA A 142 -2.92 14.66 0.79
CA ALA A 142 -2.95 15.49 1.99
C ALA A 142 -1.67 16.34 2.12
N ALA A 143 -0.51 15.77 1.80
CA ALA A 143 0.77 16.46 1.88
C ALA A 143 0.96 17.53 0.79
N THR A 144 0.42 17.31 -0.41
CA THR A 144 0.67 18.16 -1.59
C THR A 144 -0.47 19.10 -1.94
N GLY A 145 -1.67 18.86 -1.39
CA GLY A 145 -2.89 19.57 -1.76
C GLY A 145 -3.50 19.15 -3.12
N ILE A 146 -2.90 18.18 -3.81
CA ILE A 146 -3.45 17.59 -5.04
C ILE A 146 -4.81 16.97 -4.74
N LYS A 147 -5.75 17.07 -5.69
CA LYS A 147 -7.11 16.54 -5.54
C LYS A 147 -7.34 15.39 -6.51
N GLY A 148 -8.12 14.42 -6.08
CA GLY A 148 -8.54 13.28 -6.87
C GLY A 148 -9.23 12.25 -5.96
N GLU A 149 -9.90 11.30 -6.56
CA GLU A 149 -10.59 10.25 -5.84
C GLU A 149 -10.08 8.87 -6.32
N PRO A 150 -9.90 7.92 -5.42
CA PRO A 150 -9.55 6.56 -5.82
C PRO A 150 -10.70 5.93 -6.62
N PRO A 151 -10.41 5.06 -7.58
CA PRO A 151 -11.43 4.29 -8.28
C PRO A 151 -12.34 3.58 -7.27
N ARG A 152 -13.65 3.55 -7.57
CA ARG A 152 -14.66 2.98 -6.68
C ARG A 152 -14.31 1.57 -6.20
N ASP A 153 -13.85 0.71 -7.10
CA ASP A 153 -13.58 -0.69 -6.76
C ASP A 153 -12.30 -0.83 -5.91
N ALA A 154 -11.31 0.03 -6.13
CA ALA A 154 -10.12 0.09 -5.27
C ALA A 154 -10.46 0.55 -3.85
N MET A 155 -11.32 1.57 -3.72
CA MET A 155 -11.79 2.03 -2.41
C MET A 155 -12.64 0.96 -1.73
N LEU A 156 -13.52 0.27 -2.46
CA LEU A 156 -14.34 -0.81 -1.93
C LEU A 156 -13.47 -1.95 -1.39
N SER A 157 -12.48 -2.40 -2.16
CA SER A 157 -11.50 -3.43 -1.73
C SER A 157 -10.73 -2.98 -0.49
N THR A 158 -10.28 -1.72 -0.46
CA THR A 158 -9.57 -1.15 0.69
C THR A 158 -10.44 -1.16 1.96
N LEU A 159 -11.65 -0.62 1.87
CA LEU A 159 -12.56 -0.54 3.03
C LEU A 159 -13.00 -1.92 3.51
N HIS A 160 -13.19 -2.89 2.60
CA HIS A 160 -13.54 -4.26 2.95
C HIS A 160 -12.44 -4.90 3.80
N LEU A 161 -11.18 -4.86 3.32
CA LEU A 161 -10.05 -5.43 4.06
C LEU A 161 -9.82 -4.72 5.40
N LEU A 162 -9.94 -3.39 5.45
CA LEU A 162 -9.82 -2.64 6.70
C LEU A 162 -10.95 -2.99 7.69
N ALA A 163 -12.18 -3.23 7.22
CA ALA A 163 -13.28 -3.65 8.06
C ALA A 163 -13.06 -5.07 8.63
N GLU A 164 -12.57 -6.01 7.81
CA GLU A 164 -12.20 -7.35 8.28
C GLU A 164 -11.11 -7.29 9.35
N LEU A 165 -10.07 -6.49 9.12
CA LEU A 165 -9.00 -6.28 10.10
C LEU A 165 -9.54 -5.65 11.39
N ALA A 166 -10.47 -4.70 11.30
CA ALA A 166 -11.05 -4.02 12.46
C ALA A 166 -11.84 -4.95 13.37
N VAL A 167 -12.56 -5.94 12.81
CA VAL A 167 -13.44 -6.84 13.57
C VAL A 167 -12.70 -7.59 14.67
N ASP A 168 -11.44 -7.93 14.45
CA ASP A 168 -10.58 -8.62 15.41
C ASP A 168 -9.87 -7.67 16.40
N THR A 169 -10.22 -6.38 16.39
CA THR A 169 -9.62 -5.36 17.26
C THR A 169 -10.65 -4.72 18.19
N PRO A 170 -10.22 -4.11 19.32
CA PRO A 170 -11.11 -3.30 20.17
C PRO A 170 -11.75 -2.11 19.44
N ASN A 171 -11.27 -1.76 18.26
CA ASN A 171 -11.68 -0.57 17.50
C ASN A 171 -12.89 -0.81 16.58
N ALA A 172 -13.38 -2.06 16.45
CA ALA A 172 -14.48 -2.41 15.55
C ALA A 172 -15.76 -1.60 15.80
N GLY A 173 -16.21 -1.55 17.07
CA GLY A 173 -17.40 -0.78 17.45
C GLY A 173 -17.23 0.71 17.21
N HIS A 174 -16.05 1.23 17.46
CA HIS A 174 -15.71 2.63 17.25
C HIS A 174 -15.74 3.02 15.75
N LEU A 175 -15.16 2.17 14.89
CA LEU A 175 -15.24 2.32 13.44
C LEU A 175 -16.71 2.40 12.95
N ALA A 176 -17.58 1.53 13.46
CA ALA A 176 -18.99 1.53 13.10
C ALA A 176 -19.72 2.82 13.55
N LEU A 177 -19.40 3.35 14.73
CA LEU A 177 -19.95 4.61 15.24
C LEU A 177 -19.47 5.82 14.41
N LEU A 178 -18.19 5.87 14.07
CA LEU A 178 -17.62 6.90 13.19
C LEU A 178 -18.28 6.88 11.80
N ALA A 179 -18.35 5.70 11.19
CA ALA A 179 -18.94 5.54 9.85
C ALA A 179 -20.42 5.91 9.77
N THR A 180 -21.13 5.89 10.93
CA THR A 180 -22.55 6.25 11.02
C THR A 180 -22.78 7.66 11.59
N GLY A 181 -21.72 8.44 11.81
CA GLY A 181 -21.81 9.82 12.34
C GLY A 181 -22.29 9.89 13.80
N ARG A 182 -22.15 8.82 14.57
CA ARG A 182 -22.58 8.76 15.97
C ARG A 182 -21.47 9.08 16.96
N ASP A 183 -20.23 9.10 16.50
CA ASP A 183 -19.08 9.46 17.31
C ASP A 183 -18.19 10.45 16.58
N ALA A 184 -17.46 11.28 17.35
CA ALA A 184 -16.42 12.17 16.84
C ALA A 184 -15.10 11.63 17.36
N TRP A 185 -14.20 11.26 16.46
CA TRP A 185 -12.90 10.74 16.84
C TRP A 185 -12.02 11.82 17.50
N VAL A 186 -11.47 11.49 18.66
CA VAL A 186 -10.50 12.33 19.37
C VAL A 186 -9.31 11.47 19.78
N GLY A 187 -8.32 11.35 18.91
CA GLY A 187 -7.07 10.63 19.22
C GLY A 187 -6.56 9.73 18.09
N PRO A 188 -5.45 9.03 18.29
CA PRO A 188 -4.91 8.10 17.28
C PRO A 188 -5.83 6.89 17.12
N PHE A 189 -6.15 6.56 15.88
CA PHE A 189 -6.97 5.42 15.50
C PHE A 189 -6.30 4.63 14.39
N SER A 190 -6.13 3.34 14.59
CA SER A 190 -5.68 2.42 13.56
C SER A 190 -6.39 1.08 13.71
N VAL A 191 -6.66 0.40 12.61
CA VAL A 191 -7.13 -0.99 12.56
C VAL A 191 -6.02 -1.94 12.10
N ILE A 192 -4.84 -1.40 11.83
CA ILE A 192 -3.69 -2.15 11.32
C ILE A 192 -2.59 -2.28 12.41
N GLY A 193 -2.62 -1.44 13.43
CA GLY A 193 -1.63 -1.41 14.52
C GLY A 193 -0.96 -0.07 14.69
#